data_e49e70305eb3781f57230a260963e792
#
_entry.id   e49e70305eb3781f57230a260963e792
#
_cell.length_a   1.000
_cell.length_b   1.000
_cell.length_c   1.000
_cell.angle_alpha   90.00
_cell.angle_beta   90.00
_cell.angle_gamma   90.00
#
_symmetry.space_group_name_H-M   'P 1'
#
loop_
_entity.id
_entity.type
_entity.pdbx_description
1 polymer ?
#
loop_
_entity_poly.entity_id
_entity_poly.type
_entity_poly.pdbx_seq_one_letter_code
_entity_poly.pdbx_strand_id
1 'polypeptide(L)'
;MTGAGWEVVVLGAGAAGLMAAIHAAERGRRTLLLEKNRKPGVKILMSGGTRCNITHACDNRGIVAAYGAPGKFLHSALAALSVQQTVAFFEADGVPTKVEETGKVFPVSNKALDVLDALLSRLQRSGATLALGEPATDVRKPGDSFEIVTPQRLIPCPRVILTTGGQSYPGA
;
A
#
# COMPACT_ATOMS: atom_id res chain seq x y z
N MET A 1 -5.68 2.35 -32.52
CA MET A 1 -6.02 1.40 -31.44
C MET A 1 -5.90 2.16 -30.12
N THR A 2 -6.99 2.68 -29.58
CA THR A 2 -7.01 3.31 -28.26
C THR A 2 -6.83 2.18 -27.26
N GLY A 3 -5.61 1.99 -26.78
CA GLY A 3 -5.32 1.06 -25.70
C GLY A 3 -6.27 1.34 -24.53
N ALA A 4 -6.92 0.31 -24.03
CA ALA A 4 -7.88 0.44 -22.96
C ALA A 4 -7.22 1.18 -21.76
N GLY A 5 -7.73 2.38 -21.44
CA GLY A 5 -7.17 3.26 -20.40
C GLY A 5 -7.19 2.61 -19.00
N TRP A 6 -6.51 3.22 -18.04
CA TRP A 6 -6.50 2.76 -16.65
C TRP A 6 -7.89 2.91 -16.02
N GLU A 7 -8.31 1.91 -15.24
CA GLU A 7 -9.57 1.95 -14.48
C GLU A 7 -9.36 2.48 -13.06
N VAL A 8 -8.15 2.25 -12.52
CA VAL A 8 -7.74 2.73 -11.20
C VAL A 8 -6.31 3.26 -11.29
N VAL A 9 -6.09 4.46 -10.77
CA VAL A 9 -4.75 5.00 -10.55
C VAL A 9 -4.53 5.17 -9.05
N VAL A 10 -3.45 4.59 -8.54
CA VAL A 10 -3.04 4.69 -7.14
C VAL A 10 -1.82 5.60 -7.06
N LEU A 11 -1.82 6.57 -6.14
CA LEU A 11 -0.75 7.55 -5.99
C LEU A 11 0.06 7.26 -4.71
N GLY A 12 1.31 6.84 -4.88
CA GLY A 12 2.26 6.51 -3.82
C GLY A 12 2.42 5.01 -3.58
N ALA A 13 3.62 4.47 -3.81
CA ALA A 13 3.94 3.06 -3.63
C ALA A 13 4.52 2.75 -2.22
N GLY A 14 3.89 3.28 -1.17
CA GLY A 14 4.05 2.83 0.21
C GLY A 14 3.20 1.58 0.51
N ALA A 15 3.14 1.15 1.78
CA ALA A 15 2.38 -0.03 2.18
C ALA A 15 0.90 0.04 1.74
N ALA A 16 0.23 1.17 1.97
CA ALA A 16 -1.17 1.36 1.60
C ALA A 16 -1.38 1.31 0.08
N GLY A 17 -0.48 1.94 -0.70
CA GLY A 17 -0.60 1.96 -2.16
C GLY A 17 -0.31 0.63 -2.81
N LEU A 18 0.69 -0.10 -2.34
CA LEU A 18 0.97 -1.45 -2.80
C LEU A 18 -0.23 -2.37 -2.55
N MET A 19 -0.78 -2.37 -1.32
CA MET A 19 -1.99 -3.14 -0.99
C MET A 19 -3.19 -2.74 -1.84
N ALA A 20 -3.45 -1.43 -2.00
CA ALA A 20 -4.57 -0.93 -2.79
C ALA A 20 -4.46 -1.36 -4.27
N ALA A 21 -3.27 -1.24 -4.86
CA ALA A 21 -3.02 -1.61 -6.24
C ALA A 21 -3.16 -3.13 -6.47
N ILE A 22 -2.59 -3.94 -5.56
CA ILE A 22 -2.72 -5.41 -5.57
C ILE A 22 -4.22 -5.78 -5.59
N HIS A 23 -4.98 -5.30 -4.61
CA HIS A 23 -6.38 -5.67 -4.48
C HIS A 23 -7.27 -5.13 -5.60
N ALA A 24 -6.95 -3.97 -6.18
CA ALA A 24 -7.67 -3.47 -7.36
C ALA A 24 -7.41 -4.37 -8.57
N ALA A 25 -6.16 -4.75 -8.82
CA ALA A 25 -5.77 -5.59 -9.94
C ALA A 25 -6.28 -7.04 -9.77
N GLU A 26 -6.20 -7.63 -8.58
CA GLU A 26 -6.77 -8.96 -8.27
C GLU A 26 -8.30 -9.03 -8.49
N ARG A 27 -8.98 -7.86 -8.49
CA ARG A 27 -10.39 -7.72 -8.87
C ARG A 27 -10.61 -7.47 -10.36
N GLY A 28 -9.58 -7.69 -11.18
CA GLY A 28 -9.63 -7.54 -12.64
C GLY A 28 -9.61 -6.09 -13.12
N ARG A 29 -9.21 -5.12 -12.28
CA ARG A 29 -9.12 -3.72 -12.71
C ARG A 29 -7.74 -3.41 -13.31
N ARG A 30 -7.71 -2.77 -14.49
CA ARG A 30 -6.46 -2.25 -15.05
C ARG A 30 -5.95 -1.14 -14.14
N THR A 31 -4.92 -1.46 -13.36
CA THR A 31 -4.43 -0.63 -12.27
C THR A 31 -3.03 -0.12 -12.55
N LEU A 32 -2.84 1.20 -12.40
CA LEU A 32 -1.56 1.87 -12.43
C LEU A 32 -1.22 2.37 -11.02
N LEU A 33 -0.04 2.03 -10.52
CA LEU A 33 0.53 2.56 -9.30
C LEU A 33 1.67 3.52 -9.64
N LEU A 34 1.51 4.80 -9.30
CA LEU A 34 2.51 5.85 -9.50
C LEU A 34 3.32 6.07 -8.22
N GLU A 35 4.63 6.18 -8.36
CA GLU A 35 5.54 6.53 -7.27
C GLU A 35 6.51 7.63 -7.72
N LYS A 36 6.63 8.69 -6.93
CA LYS A 36 7.52 9.82 -7.20
C LYS A 36 9.01 9.43 -7.14
N ASN A 37 9.34 8.50 -6.26
CA ASN A 37 10.71 8.05 -6.03
C ASN A 37 11.10 6.95 -7.03
N ARG A 38 12.40 6.77 -7.21
CA ARG A 38 12.95 5.66 -8.00
C ARG A 38 12.86 4.30 -7.28
N LYS A 39 12.51 4.30 -5.99
CA LYS A 39 12.37 3.10 -5.16
C LYS A 39 11.03 3.14 -4.44
N PRO A 40 10.23 2.06 -4.49
CA PRO A 40 8.98 1.97 -3.75
C PRO A 40 9.26 1.59 -2.28
N GLY A 41 8.25 1.73 -1.42
CA GLY A 41 8.26 1.16 -0.08
C GLY A 41 9.24 1.79 0.92
N VAL A 42 9.72 3.01 0.68
CA VAL A 42 10.75 3.66 1.53
C VAL A 42 10.39 3.60 3.01
N LYS A 43 9.15 3.91 3.39
CA LYS A 43 8.70 3.86 4.80
C LYS A 43 8.55 2.43 5.33
N ILE A 44 8.33 1.44 4.48
CA ILE A 44 8.36 0.01 4.87
C ILE A 44 9.77 -0.35 5.32
N LEU A 45 10.77 0.00 4.51
CA LEU A 45 12.18 -0.31 4.78
C LEU A 45 12.71 0.36 6.05
N MET A 46 12.10 1.47 6.48
CA MET A 46 12.50 2.22 7.67
C MET A 46 11.73 1.81 8.94
N SER A 47 10.58 1.18 8.79
CA SER A 47 9.73 0.85 9.93
C SER A 47 10.35 -0.21 10.84
N GLY A 48 10.05 -0.13 12.14
CA GLY A 48 10.53 -1.10 13.12
C GLY A 48 12.07 -1.26 13.17
N GLY A 49 12.84 -0.18 12.89
CA GLY A 49 14.30 -0.24 12.86
C GLY A 49 14.83 -1.12 11.72
N THR A 50 14.31 -0.94 10.51
CA THR A 50 14.63 -1.71 9.29
C THR A 50 14.15 -3.17 9.27
N ARG A 51 13.38 -3.60 10.28
CA ARG A 51 12.83 -4.96 10.39
C ARG A 51 11.40 -5.10 9.87
N CYS A 52 10.69 -3.99 9.70
CA CYS A 52 9.26 -3.89 9.39
C CYS A 52 8.33 -4.48 10.46
N ASN A 53 7.85 -3.64 11.38
CA ASN A 53 6.72 -4.02 12.24
C ASN A 53 5.44 -4.11 11.37
N ILE A 54 4.99 -5.34 11.08
CA ILE A 54 3.86 -5.59 10.18
C ILE A 54 2.55 -5.20 10.87
N THR A 55 2.36 -5.66 12.10
CA THR A 55 1.16 -5.41 12.92
C THR A 55 1.44 -5.70 14.39
N HIS A 56 0.39 -5.72 15.21
CA HIS A 56 0.44 -6.12 16.62
C HIS A 56 -0.47 -7.33 16.83
N ALA A 57 -0.01 -8.30 17.62
CA ALA A 57 -0.73 -9.56 17.91
C ALA A 57 -1.85 -9.30 18.93
N CYS A 58 -2.90 -8.60 18.49
CA CYS A 58 -4.12 -8.38 19.25
C CYS A 58 -5.33 -8.55 18.30
N ASP A 59 -6.53 -8.48 18.84
CA ASP A 59 -7.73 -8.43 17.99
C ASP A 59 -7.96 -7.03 17.37
N ASN A 60 -8.94 -6.93 16.50
CA ASN A 60 -9.28 -5.66 15.86
C ASN A 60 -9.66 -4.57 16.86
N ARG A 61 -10.25 -4.94 18.02
CA ARG A 61 -10.61 -4.01 19.09
C ARG A 61 -9.37 -3.44 19.77
N GLY A 62 -8.34 -4.28 19.97
CA GLY A 62 -7.05 -3.86 20.50
C GLY A 62 -6.37 -2.83 19.60
N ILE A 63 -6.42 -2.99 18.28
CA ILE A 63 -5.92 -1.97 17.34
C ILE A 63 -6.71 -0.67 17.51
N VAL A 64 -8.05 -0.73 17.48
CA VAL A 64 -8.90 0.46 17.63
C VAL A 64 -8.60 1.19 18.94
N ALA A 65 -8.48 0.46 20.04
CA ALA A 65 -8.19 1.02 21.37
C ALA A 65 -6.82 1.72 21.41
N ALA A 66 -5.79 1.16 20.76
CA ALA A 66 -4.45 1.73 20.70
C ALA A 66 -4.40 3.09 19.98
N TYR A 67 -5.32 3.34 19.06
CA TYR A 67 -5.45 4.65 18.39
C TYR A 67 -6.28 5.67 19.19
N GLY A 68 -6.90 5.28 20.30
CA GLY A 68 -7.73 6.16 21.11
C GLY A 68 -8.99 6.66 20.37
N ALA A 69 -9.38 7.92 20.58
CA ALA A 69 -10.61 8.46 20.00
C ALA A 69 -10.74 8.33 18.47
N PRO A 70 -9.69 8.60 17.63
CA PRO A 70 -9.77 8.40 16.19
C PRO A 70 -9.80 6.93 15.78
N GLY A 71 -9.50 5.98 16.65
CA GLY A 71 -9.48 4.55 16.34
C GLY A 71 -10.79 4.01 15.78
N LYS A 72 -11.92 4.62 16.11
CA LYS A 72 -13.25 4.24 15.58
C LYS A 72 -13.31 4.28 14.05
N PHE A 73 -12.52 5.12 13.40
CA PHE A 73 -12.41 5.19 11.94
C PHE A 73 -11.91 3.88 11.33
N LEU A 74 -11.14 3.08 12.07
CA LEU A 74 -10.51 1.85 11.61
C LEU A 74 -11.45 0.64 11.56
N HIS A 75 -12.64 0.69 12.16
CA HIS A 75 -13.52 -0.48 12.23
C HIS A 75 -13.83 -1.10 10.87
N SER A 76 -14.18 -0.27 9.89
CA SER A 76 -14.49 -0.74 8.53
C SER A 76 -13.26 -1.37 7.84
N ALA A 77 -12.10 -0.74 7.96
CA ALA A 77 -10.86 -1.26 7.38
C ALA A 77 -10.44 -2.60 8.03
N LEU A 78 -10.52 -2.69 9.36
CA LEU A 78 -10.19 -3.89 10.10
C LEU A 78 -11.21 -5.03 9.92
N ALA A 79 -12.46 -4.71 9.60
CA ALA A 79 -13.45 -5.70 9.21
C ALA A 79 -13.15 -6.29 7.82
N ALA A 80 -12.61 -5.48 6.91
CA ALA A 80 -12.22 -5.91 5.57
C ALA A 80 -10.88 -6.66 5.55
N LEU A 81 -9.93 -6.29 6.42
CA LEU A 81 -8.63 -6.93 6.58
C LEU A 81 -8.24 -6.90 8.06
N SER A 82 -8.50 -8.00 8.76
CA SER A 82 -8.19 -8.14 10.19
C SER A 82 -6.68 -8.29 10.43
N VAL A 83 -6.26 -8.18 11.69
CA VAL A 83 -4.88 -8.44 12.11
C VAL A 83 -4.43 -9.85 11.67
N GLN A 84 -5.26 -10.87 11.92
CA GLN A 84 -4.96 -12.26 11.55
C GLN A 84 -4.84 -12.42 10.02
N GLN A 85 -5.74 -11.78 9.26
CA GLN A 85 -5.69 -11.81 7.80
C GLN A 85 -4.46 -11.07 7.26
N THR A 86 -4.01 -10.01 7.93
CA THR A 86 -2.75 -9.32 7.57
C THR A 86 -1.54 -10.23 7.75
N VAL A 87 -1.46 -10.97 8.85
CA VAL A 87 -0.41 -11.97 9.08
C VAL A 87 -0.46 -13.05 8.00
N ALA A 88 -1.64 -13.67 7.81
CA ALA A 88 -1.84 -14.72 6.82
C ALA A 88 -1.50 -14.26 5.39
N PHE A 89 -1.76 -13.00 5.05
CA PHE A 89 -1.40 -12.42 3.76
C PHE A 89 0.11 -12.49 3.50
N PHE A 90 0.94 -12.10 4.46
CA PHE A 90 2.39 -12.12 4.31
C PHE A 90 2.96 -13.54 4.36
N GLU A 91 2.42 -14.40 5.24
CA GLU A 91 2.83 -15.81 5.34
C GLU A 91 2.53 -16.59 4.06
N ALA A 92 1.37 -16.34 3.44
CA ALA A 92 1.01 -16.93 2.15
C ALA A 92 1.93 -16.47 0.99
N ASP A 93 2.50 -15.27 1.11
CA ASP A 93 3.49 -14.75 0.15
C ASP A 93 4.95 -15.05 0.54
N GLY A 94 5.16 -16.02 1.46
CA GLY A 94 6.48 -16.55 1.78
C GLY A 94 7.27 -15.72 2.81
N VAL A 95 6.60 -14.90 3.61
CA VAL A 95 7.21 -14.14 4.73
C VAL A 95 6.74 -14.72 6.05
N PRO A 96 7.43 -15.72 6.62
CA PRO A 96 7.11 -16.24 7.95
C PRO A 96 7.20 -15.13 9.00
N THR A 97 6.23 -15.09 9.92
CA THR A 97 6.14 -14.06 10.94
C THR A 97 6.44 -14.60 12.34
N LYS A 98 6.81 -13.71 13.24
CA LYS A 98 6.97 -13.98 14.68
C LYS A 98 6.37 -12.85 15.50
N VAL A 99 5.89 -13.20 16.70
CA VAL A 99 5.43 -12.24 17.70
C VAL A 99 6.56 -12.05 18.72
N GLU A 100 6.94 -10.79 18.97
CA GLU A 100 7.89 -10.45 20.04
C GLU A 100 7.15 -10.22 21.36
N GLU A 101 7.86 -10.22 22.49
CA GLU A 101 7.31 -10.01 23.85
C GLU A 101 6.44 -8.77 23.97
N THR A 102 6.74 -7.73 23.18
CA THR A 102 5.94 -6.50 23.12
C THR A 102 4.63 -6.66 22.35
N GLY A 103 4.32 -7.83 21.82
CA GLY A 103 3.17 -8.11 20.97
C GLY A 103 3.33 -7.63 19.51
N LYS A 104 4.46 -7.04 19.14
CA LYS A 104 4.71 -6.63 17.75
C LYS A 104 5.00 -7.83 16.88
N VAL A 105 4.48 -7.80 15.65
CA VAL A 105 4.68 -8.86 14.65
C VAL A 105 5.71 -8.41 13.64
N PHE A 106 6.77 -9.22 13.52
CA PHE A 106 7.88 -8.99 12.59
C PHE A 106 8.07 -10.19 11.66
N PRO A 107 8.72 -10.02 10.49
CA PRO A 107 9.20 -11.17 9.75
C PRO A 107 10.26 -11.94 10.57
N VAL A 108 10.28 -13.25 10.49
CA VAL A 108 11.27 -14.10 11.18
C VAL A 108 12.70 -13.70 10.78
N SER A 109 12.90 -13.34 9.53
CA SER A 109 14.19 -12.87 9.00
C SER A 109 14.70 -11.55 9.61
N ASN A 110 13.84 -10.77 10.27
CA ASN A 110 14.13 -9.39 10.70
C ASN A 110 14.56 -8.45 9.58
N LYS A 111 14.12 -8.68 8.33
CA LYS A 111 14.45 -7.85 7.17
C LYS A 111 13.18 -7.24 6.60
N ALA A 112 13.07 -5.90 6.65
CA ALA A 112 11.98 -5.18 6.02
C ALA A 112 11.95 -5.39 4.49
N LEU A 113 13.08 -5.73 3.89
CA LEU A 113 13.17 -6.01 2.46
C LEU A 113 12.31 -7.20 2.06
N ASP A 114 12.28 -8.27 2.86
CA ASP A 114 11.48 -9.46 2.54
C ASP A 114 9.98 -9.14 2.49
N VAL A 115 9.52 -8.23 3.38
CA VAL A 115 8.14 -7.74 3.37
C VAL A 115 7.85 -6.91 2.12
N LEU A 116 8.78 -6.04 1.73
CA LEU A 116 8.64 -5.24 0.51
C LEU A 116 8.66 -6.12 -0.74
N ASP A 117 9.58 -7.08 -0.83
CA ASP A 117 9.73 -7.99 -1.97
C ASP A 117 8.49 -8.89 -2.14
N ALA A 118 7.86 -9.33 -1.05
CA ALA A 118 6.60 -10.05 -1.10
C ALA A 118 5.48 -9.20 -1.71
N LEU A 119 5.35 -7.93 -1.27
CA LEU A 119 4.36 -7.00 -1.83
C LEU A 119 4.62 -6.72 -3.32
N LEU A 120 5.87 -6.50 -3.72
CA LEU A 120 6.21 -6.23 -5.12
C LEU A 120 5.99 -7.46 -6.00
N SER A 121 6.34 -8.65 -5.52
CA SER A 121 6.10 -9.91 -6.23
C SER A 121 4.60 -10.15 -6.42
N ARG A 122 3.79 -9.90 -5.39
CA ARG A 122 2.33 -10.02 -5.50
C ARG A 122 1.73 -8.96 -6.43
N LEU A 123 2.22 -7.71 -6.36
CA LEU A 123 1.82 -6.66 -7.29
C LEU A 123 2.07 -7.09 -8.74
N GLN A 124 3.25 -7.64 -9.03
CA GLN A 124 3.58 -8.15 -10.35
C GLN A 124 2.64 -9.27 -10.80
N ARG A 125 2.41 -10.27 -9.92
CA ARG A 125 1.48 -11.38 -10.20
C ARG A 125 0.04 -10.92 -10.42
N SER A 126 -0.39 -9.84 -9.75
CA SER A 126 -1.74 -9.29 -9.91
C SER A 126 -1.98 -8.61 -11.26
N GLY A 127 -0.92 -8.33 -12.02
CA GLY A 127 -1.00 -7.62 -13.30
C GLY A 127 -1.09 -6.10 -13.18
N ALA A 128 -0.94 -5.52 -11.97
CA ALA A 128 -0.84 -4.07 -11.80
C ALA A 128 0.47 -3.54 -12.40
N THR A 129 0.40 -2.34 -12.97
CA THR A 129 1.58 -1.66 -13.51
C THR A 129 2.13 -0.69 -12.47
N LEU A 130 3.43 -0.79 -12.18
CA LEU A 130 4.15 0.14 -11.31
C LEU A 130 5.00 1.10 -12.16
N ALA A 131 4.80 2.40 -11.98
CA ALA A 131 5.62 3.45 -12.58
C ALA A 131 6.39 4.18 -11.49
N LEU A 132 7.72 4.06 -11.52
CA LEU A 132 8.65 4.69 -10.58
C LEU A 132 9.25 5.97 -11.18
N GLY A 133 9.58 6.94 -10.32
CA GLY A 133 10.12 8.23 -10.76
C GLY A 133 9.10 9.08 -11.52
N GLU A 134 7.82 8.81 -11.33
CA GLU A 134 6.71 9.50 -11.99
C GLU A 134 5.82 10.19 -10.94
N PRO A 135 6.16 11.40 -10.48
CA PRO A 135 5.37 12.14 -9.51
C PRO A 135 4.05 12.62 -10.12
N ALA A 136 2.93 12.39 -9.44
CA ALA A 136 1.71 13.11 -9.73
C ALA A 136 1.86 14.55 -9.22
N THR A 137 1.80 15.53 -10.12
CA THR A 137 1.94 16.95 -9.80
C THR A 137 0.60 17.65 -9.60
N ASP A 138 -0.45 17.10 -10.20
CA ASP A 138 -1.81 17.62 -10.06
C ASP A 138 -2.83 16.48 -10.24
N VAL A 139 -4.00 16.64 -9.63
CA VAL A 139 -5.15 15.74 -9.76
C VAL A 139 -6.38 16.60 -10.04
N ARG A 140 -6.89 16.51 -11.25
CA ARG A 140 -8.07 17.24 -11.71
C ARG A 140 -9.26 16.30 -11.80
N LYS A 141 -10.46 16.87 -11.67
CA LYS A 141 -11.72 16.14 -11.84
C LYS A 141 -12.64 16.87 -12.82
N PRO A 142 -12.34 16.80 -14.14
CA PRO A 142 -13.27 17.29 -15.14
C PRO A 142 -14.47 16.32 -15.27
N GLY A 143 -15.64 16.72 -14.75
CA GLY A 143 -16.83 15.88 -14.76
C GLY A 143 -16.73 14.66 -13.84
N ASP A 144 -17.05 13.48 -14.36
CA ASP A 144 -17.14 12.23 -13.59
C ASP A 144 -15.83 11.41 -13.57
N SER A 145 -14.81 11.84 -14.28
CA SER A 145 -13.50 11.19 -14.33
C SER A 145 -12.41 12.06 -13.72
N PHE A 146 -11.26 11.45 -13.45
CA PHE A 146 -10.07 12.15 -12.99
C PHE A 146 -9.04 12.23 -14.11
N GLU A 147 -8.20 13.25 -14.02
CA GLU A 147 -6.99 13.43 -14.81
C GLU A 147 -5.81 13.61 -13.87
N ILE A 148 -4.86 12.67 -13.93
CA ILE A 148 -3.61 12.76 -13.17
C ILE A 148 -2.56 13.40 -14.07
N VAL A 149 -1.99 14.51 -13.64
CA VAL A 149 -0.93 15.20 -14.33
C VAL A 149 0.41 14.74 -13.78
N THR A 150 1.29 14.29 -14.66
CA THR A 150 2.69 14.01 -14.36
C THR A 150 3.59 14.81 -15.31
N PRO A 151 4.88 14.97 -15.04
CA PRO A 151 5.80 15.59 -16.00
C PRO A 151 5.91 14.83 -17.33
N GLN A 152 5.56 13.54 -17.34
CA GLN A 152 5.69 12.66 -18.51
C GLN A 152 4.40 12.60 -19.34
N ARG A 153 3.23 12.69 -18.70
CA ARG A 153 1.95 12.46 -19.39
C ARG A 153 0.72 12.92 -18.58
N LEU A 154 -0.41 13.02 -19.28
CA LEU A 154 -1.74 13.13 -18.69
C LEU A 154 -2.39 11.74 -18.66
N ILE A 155 -2.93 11.35 -17.50
CA ILE A 155 -3.48 10.01 -17.28
C ILE A 155 -4.96 10.15 -16.90
N PRO A 156 -5.90 9.95 -17.83
CA PRO A 156 -7.31 9.90 -17.51
C PRO A 156 -7.67 8.57 -16.83
N CYS A 157 -8.52 8.63 -15.80
CA CYS A 157 -9.02 7.45 -15.12
C CYS A 157 -10.33 7.72 -14.38
N PRO A 158 -11.23 6.74 -14.26
CA PRO A 158 -12.49 6.92 -13.53
C PRO A 158 -12.31 6.88 -12.00
N ARG A 159 -11.19 6.36 -11.48
CA ARG A 159 -10.97 6.21 -10.04
C ARG A 159 -9.52 6.49 -9.66
N VAL A 160 -9.36 7.24 -8.56
CA VAL A 160 -8.06 7.53 -7.95
C VAL A 160 -8.06 7.10 -6.50
N ILE A 161 -6.97 6.48 -6.06
CA ILE A 161 -6.73 6.15 -4.66
C ILE A 161 -5.48 6.93 -4.20
N LEU A 162 -5.67 7.79 -3.20
CA LEU A 162 -4.60 8.61 -2.65
C LEU A 162 -3.94 7.86 -1.48
N THR A 163 -2.66 7.53 -1.63
CA THR A 163 -1.85 6.82 -0.63
C THR A 163 -0.48 7.47 -0.46
N THR A 164 -0.42 8.78 -0.61
CA THR A 164 0.81 9.58 -0.56
C THR A 164 1.48 9.62 0.83
N GLY A 165 0.78 9.08 1.84
CA GLY A 165 1.28 9.02 3.22
C GLY A 165 1.19 10.36 3.94
N GLY A 166 1.72 10.39 5.16
CA GLY A 166 1.78 11.59 5.99
C GLY A 166 3.18 12.22 6.01
N GLN A 167 3.30 13.35 6.70
CA GLN A 167 4.54 14.14 6.82
C GLN A 167 5.45 13.70 7.98
N SER A 168 5.21 12.52 8.56
CA SER A 168 5.98 12.02 9.72
C SER A 168 7.47 11.80 9.43
N TYR A 169 7.85 11.76 8.16
CA TYR A 169 9.25 11.64 7.72
C TYR A 169 9.49 12.57 6.53
N PRO A 170 10.08 13.76 6.76
CA PRO A 170 10.40 14.69 5.68
C PRO A 170 11.38 14.07 4.66
N GLY A 171 11.05 14.15 3.38
CA GLY A 171 11.90 13.63 2.29
C GLY A 171 11.63 12.16 1.88
N ALA A 172 10.67 11.46 2.51
CA ALA A 172 10.26 10.13 2.06
C ALA A 172 9.07 10.18 1.10
#